data_051886a81a51a9be82eef855a31bdd08
#
_entry.id   051886a81a51a9be82eef855a31bdd08
#
_cell.length_a   1.000
_cell.length_b   1.000
_cell.length_c   1.000
_cell.angle_alpha   90.00
_cell.angle_beta   90.00
_cell.angle_gamma   90.00
#
_symmetry.space_group_name_H-M   'P 1'
#
loop_
_entity.id
_entity.type
_entity.pdbx_description
1 polymer ?
#
loop_
_entity_poly.entity_id
_entity_poly.type
_entity_poly.pdbx_seq_one_letter_code
_entity_poly.pdbx_strand_id
1 'polypeptide(L)'
;MYKRQIYIAALEALSNIYKDSKEVIQNKDKELGTIFGKGIFFESSMSTWGVLTESKCKHAIKIEVKDYKCRISIQTDEIENTVKNGVSGQTISKNKYKLKSFFPFWKECPMKHRKASFSNIWFCYAHTVGAAETFEKEIMTIANNSDKDNW
;
A
#
# COMPACT_ATOMS: atom_id res chain seq x y z
N MET A 1 25.25 0.89 -11.32
CA MET A 1 24.35 1.66 -10.42
C MET A 1 24.70 1.36 -8.97
N TYR A 2 25.13 2.35 -8.22
CA TYR A 2 25.60 2.15 -6.85
C TYR A 2 24.45 2.19 -5.84
N LYS A 3 24.60 1.50 -4.71
CA LYS A 3 23.65 1.45 -3.60
C LYS A 3 23.05 2.83 -3.26
N ARG A 4 23.91 3.87 -3.20
CA ARG A 4 23.48 5.24 -2.88
C ARG A 4 22.47 5.81 -3.88
N GLN A 5 22.66 5.57 -5.18
CA GLN A 5 21.77 6.07 -6.23
C GLN A 5 20.39 5.40 -6.14
N ILE A 6 20.38 4.07 -5.98
CA ILE A 6 19.12 3.31 -5.81
C ILE A 6 18.40 3.73 -4.53
N TYR A 7 19.12 4.00 -3.46
CA TYR A 7 18.53 4.44 -2.20
C TYR A 7 17.85 5.81 -2.32
N ILE A 8 18.50 6.77 -3.01
CA ILE A 8 17.91 8.10 -3.28
C ILE A 8 16.69 7.95 -4.18
N ALA A 9 16.80 7.16 -5.26
CA ALA A 9 15.67 6.89 -6.15
C ALA A 9 14.48 6.26 -5.41
N ALA A 10 14.73 5.36 -4.48
CA ALA A 10 13.68 4.74 -3.67
C ALA A 10 12.98 5.74 -2.73
N LEU A 11 13.71 6.68 -2.13
CA LEU A 11 13.12 7.75 -1.32
C LEU A 11 12.29 8.71 -2.17
N GLU A 12 12.76 9.07 -3.35
CA GLU A 12 12.06 9.93 -4.29
C GLU A 12 10.78 9.25 -4.81
N ALA A 13 10.85 7.98 -5.19
CA ALA A 13 9.69 7.19 -5.60
C ALA A 13 8.61 7.14 -4.51
N LEU A 14 9.01 6.95 -3.23
CA LEU A 14 8.09 7.02 -2.11
C LEU A 14 7.43 8.40 -2.00
N SER A 15 8.19 9.47 -2.23
CA SER A 15 7.67 10.84 -2.18
C SER A 15 6.71 11.14 -3.33
N ASN A 16 6.92 10.58 -4.51
CA ASN A 16 6.06 10.74 -5.66
C ASN A 16 4.74 9.95 -5.53
N ILE A 17 4.80 8.77 -4.94
CA ILE A 17 3.63 7.89 -4.81
C ILE A 17 2.74 8.29 -3.64
N TYR A 18 3.33 8.74 -2.54
CA TYR A 18 2.57 9.17 -1.36
C TYR A 18 2.55 10.69 -1.25
N LYS A 19 1.35 11.25 -1.11
CA LYS A 19 1.14 12.71 -0.93
C LYS A 19 1.86 13.26 0.30
N ASP A 20 1.97 12.45 1.36
CA ASP A 20 2.69 12.78 2.58
C ASP A 20 3.70 11.69 2.93
N SER A 21 4.84 11.73 2.24
CA SER A 21 5.92 10.76 2.44
C SER A 21 6.56 10.84 3.82
N LYS A 22 6.47 12.00 4.51
CA LYS A 22 7.01 12.16 5.86
C LYS A 22 6.24 11.37 6.90
N GLU A 23 4.92 11.29 6.75
CA GLU A 23 4.08 10.46 7.61
C GLU A 23 4.21 8.96 7.27
N VAL A 24 4.44 8.64 6.00
CA VAL A 24 4.57 7.26 5.52
C VAL A 24 5.91 6.65 5.93
N ILE A 25 7.02 7.38 5.76
CA ILE A 25 8.36 6.87 6.08
C ILE A 25 8.56 6.92 7.59
N GLN A 26 8.58 5.76 8.23
CA GLN A 26 8.74 5.64 9.67
C GLN A 26 10.20 5.43 10.10
N ASN A 27 10.98 4.75 9.27
CA ASN A 27 12.39 4.52 9.53
C ASN A 27 13.17 4.46 8.23
N LYS A 28 14.39 4.99 8.25
CA LYS A 28 15.33 4.93 7.14
C LYS A 28 16.75 4.83 7.66
N ASP A 29 17.48 3.87 7.13
CA ASP A 29 18.90 3.67 7.42
C ASP A 29 19.68 3.64 6.11
N LYS A 30 20.50 4.70 5.92
CA LYS A 30 21.30 4.88 4.70
C LYS A 30 22.47 3.91 4.65
N GLU A 31 23.05 3.57 5.79
CA GLU A 31 24.21 2.67 5.87
C GLU A 31 23.79 1.24 5.57
N LEU A 32 22.73 0.78 6.18
CA LEU A 32 22.14 -0.52 5.87
C LEU A 32 21.43 -0.54 4.50
N GLY A 33 21.01 0.62 3.99
CA GLY A 33 20.25 0.72 2.75
C GLY A 33 18.82 0.25 2.92
N THR A 34 18.20 0.53 4.08
CA THR A 34 16.83 0.12 4.37
C THR A 34 15.92 1.31 4.55
N ILE A 35 14.70 1.19 4.01
CA ILE A 35 13.62 2.15 4.19
C ILE A 35 12.40 1.35 4.64
N PHE A 36 11.76 1.79 5.71
CA PHE A 36 10.52 1.20 6.20
C PHE A 36 9.44 2.27 6.28
N GLY A 37 8.27 1.95 5.75
CA GLY A 37 7.13 2.85 5.77
C GLY A 37 5.82 2.12 6.03
N LYS A 38 4.80 2.89 6.43
CA LYS A 38 3.42 2.45 6.55
C LYS A 38 2.52 3.46 5.87
N GLY A 39 1.57 2.99 5.09
CA GLY A 39 0.68 3.87 4.35
C GLY A 39 -0.68 3.24 4.08
N ILE A 40 -1.48 3.96 3.32
CA ILE A 40 -2.77 3.51 2.82
C ILE A 40 -2.67 3.54 1.30
N PHE A 41 -2.68 2.38 0.65
CA PHE A 41 -2.65 2.31 -0.82
C PHE A 41 -3.98 2.59 -1.46
N PHE A 42 -5.03 2.22 -0.77
CA PHE A 42 -6.34 2.22 -1.36
C PHE A 42 -7.36 2.77 -0.38
N GLU A 43 -8.10 3.72 -0.86
CA GLU A 43 -9.31 4.23 -0.22
C GLU A 43 -10.42 4.22 -1.27
N SER A 44 -11.42 3.37 -1.08
CA SER A 44 -12.60 3.36 -1.92
C SER A 44 -13.83 3.76 -1.14
N SER A 45 -14.71 4.48 -1.80
CA SER A 45 -16.05 4.74 -1.29
C SER A 45 -17.08 4.22 -2.27
N MET A 46 -18.03 3.44 -1.77
CA MET A 46 -19.15 2.96 -2.55
C MET A 46 -20.45 3.38 -1.88
N SER A 47 -21.31 4.07 -2.62
CA SER A 47 -22.63 4.45 -2.16
C SER A 47 -23.66 3.52 -2.78
N THR A 48 -24.48 2.86 -1.95
CA THR A 48 -25.54 1.99 -2.40
C THR A 48 -26.73 2.13 -1.44
N TRP A 49 -27.91 2.46 -1.99
CA TRP A 49 -29.15 2.56 -1.22
C TRP A 49 -29.07 3.52 0.00
N GLY A 50 -28.40 4.66 -0.16
CA GLY A 50 -28.21 5.63 0.94
C GLY A 50 -27.22 5.22 2.01
N VAL A 51 -26.41 4.19 1.74
CA VAL A 51 -25.33 3.75 2.61
C VAL A 51 -23.99 3.99 1.91
N LEU A 52 -23.08 4.67 2.58
CA LEU A 52 -21.71 4.89 2.13
C LEU A 52 -20.77 3.90 2.83
N THR A 53 -20.10 3.07 2.05
CA THR A 53 -19.06 2.17 2.56
C THR A 53 -17.69 2.68 2.12
N GLU A 54 -16.85 3.03 3.08
CA GLU A 54 -15.45 3.40 2.87
C GLU A 54 -14.55 2.23 3.25
N SER A 55 -13.66 1.85 2.35
CA SER A 55 -12.69 0.77 2.57
C SER A 55 -11.28 1.34 2.48
N LYS A 56 -10.44 1.07 3.49
CA LYS A 56 -9.04 1.48 3.57
C LYS A 56 -8.15 0.26 3.71
N CYS A 57 -7.19 0.13 2.81
CA CYS A 57 -6.20 -0.94 2.83
C CYS A 57 -4.89 -0.39 3.39
N LYS A 58 -4.56 -0.78 4.62
CA LYS A 58 -3.31 -0.40 5.29
C LYS A 58 -2.21 -1.40 4.94
N HIS A 59 -1.03 -0.89 4.67
CA HIS A 59 0.13 -1.71 4.32
C HIS A 59 1.40 -1.20 4.97
N ALA A 60 2.36 -2.10 5.12
CA ALA A 60 3.75 -1.80 5.41
C ALA A 60 4.58 -2.03 4.16
N ILE A 61 5.52 -1.13 3.90
CA ILE A 61 6.50 -1.26 2.83
C ILE A 61 7.89 -1.30 3.42
N LYS A 62 8.70 -2.26 2.97
CA LYS A 62 10.12 -2.35 3.28
C LYS A 62 10.90 -2.38 1.98
N ILE A 63 11.84 -1.46 1.83
CA ILE A 63 12.75 -1.40 0.70
C ILE A 63 14.16 -1.68 1.22
N GLU A 64 14.82 -2.66 0.63
CA GLU A 64 16.19 -3.07 0.95
C GLU A 64 17.06 -2.88 -0.28
N VAL A 65 18.06 -2.02 -0.16
CA VAL A 65 18.94 -1.63 -1.26
C VAL A 65 20.36 -2.15 -1.03
N LYS A 66 20.89 -2.80 -2.07
CA LYS A 66 22.30 -3.19 -2.18
C LYS A 66 22.85 -2.70 -3.51
N ASP A 67 24.16 -2.84 -3.73
CA ASP A 67 24.73 -2.52 -5.03
C ASP A 67 24.06 -3.36 -6.13
N TYR A 68 23.56 -2.67 -7.14
CA TYR A 68 22.85 -3.23 -8.31
C TYR A 68 21.55 -3.97 -8.01
N LYS A 69 21.04 -3.93 -6.76
CA LYS A 69 19.85 -4.69 -6.35
C LYS A 69 18.94 -3.88 -5.43
N CYS A 70 17.67 -3.99 -5.66
CA CYS A 70 16.63 -3.48 -4.78
C CYS A 70 15.59 -4.58 -4.52
N ARG A 71 15.18 -4.74 -3.27
CA ARG A 71 14.07 -5.60 -2.88
C ARG A 71 12.97 -4.74 -2.28
N ILE A 72 11.79 -4.87 -2.83
CA ILE A 72 10.58 -4.23 -2.31
C ILE A 72 9.70 -5.31 -1.70
N SER A 73 9.36 -5.16 -0.43
CA SER A 73 8.46 -6.05 0.29
C SER A 73 7.26 -5.24 0.76
N ILE A 74 6.08 -5.61 0.32
CA ILE A 74 4.83 -4.97 0.72
C ILE A 74 4.00 -5.99 1.47
N GLN A 75 3.56 -5.61 2.66
CA GLN A 75 2.71 -6.42 3.50
C GLN A 75 1.41 -5.68 3.78
N THR A 76 0.32 -6.23 3.32
CA THR A 76 -1.02 -5.74 3.63
C THR A 76 -1.58 -6.57 4.78
N ASP A 77 -1.73 -5.94 5.94
CA ASP A 77 -2.13 -6.64 7.15
C ASP A 77 -3.62 -6.52 7.43
N GLU A 78 -4.18 -5.35 7.19
CA GLU A 78 -5.52 -5.00 7.67
C GLU A 78 -6.31 -4.20 6.63
N ILE A 79 -7.57 -4.57 6.48
CA ILE A 79 -8.59 -3.81 5.77
C ILE A 79 -9.54 -3.21 6.80
N GLU A 80 -9.75 -1.92 6.74
CA GLU A 80 -10.72 -1.20 7.56
C GLU A 80 -11.90 -0.79 6.70
N ASN A 81 -13.10 -1.28 7.03
CA ASN A 81 -14.35 -0.91 6.38
C ASN A 81 -15.17 -0.06 7.34
N THR A 82 -15.52 1.14 6.92
CA THR A 82 -16.40 2.06 7.65
C THR A 82 -17.70 2.22 6.86
N VAL A 83 -18.81 1.88 7.48
CA VAL A 83 -20.14 2.05 6.92
C VAL A 83 -20.77 3.28 7.53
N LYS A 84 -21.23 4.21 6.68
CA LYS A 84 -21.85 5.46 7.07
C LYS A 84 -23.25 5.59 6.48
N ASN A 85 -24.10 6.33 7.14
CA ASN A 85 -25.35 6.79 6.53
C ASN A 85 -25.01 7.82 5.44
N GLY A 86 -25.44 7.57 4.22
CA GLY A 86 -25.11 8.41 3.06
C GLY A 86 -25.73 9.82 3.09
N VAL A 87 -26.77 10.02 3.91
CA VAL A 87 -27.43 11.32 4.05
C VAL A 87 -26.84 12.11 5.22
N SER A 88 -26.75 11.50 6.39
CA SER A 88 -26.26 12.19 7.62
C SER A 88 -24.73 12.12 7.79
N GLY A 89 -24.05 11.27 7.05
CA GLY A 89 -22.61 11.01 7.24
C GLY A 89 -22.27 10.27 8.53
N GLN A 90 -23.26 9.92 9.35
CA GLN A 90 -23.04 9.26 10.64
C GLN A 90 -22.52 7.83 10.44
N THR A 91 -21.48 7.47 11.19
CA THR A 91 -20.93 6.12 11.17
C THR A 91 -21.92 5.13 11.78
N ILE A 92 -22.30 4.12 11.00
CA ILE A 92 -23.17 3.01 11.40
C ILE A 92 -22.33 1.87 11.99
N SER A 93 -21.26 1.51 11.33
CA SER A 93 -20.35 0.46 11.79
C SER A 93 -18.93 0.67 11.28
N LYS A 94 -17.97 0.13 12.04
CA LYS A 94 -16.56 0.11 11.68
C LYS A 94 -16.00 -1.28 11.95
N ASN A 95 -15.52 -1.94 10.91
CA ASN A 95 -15.02 -3.30 10.97
C ASN A 95 -13.58 -3.34 10.48
N LYS A 96 -12.77 -4.16 11.15
CA LYS A 96 -11.39 -4.41 10.77
C LYS A 96 -11.20 -5.89 10.48
N TYR A 97 -10.57 -6.17 9.36
CA TYR A 97 -10.32 -7.53 8.90
C TYR A 97 -8.84 -7.72 8.64
N LYS A 98 -8.26 -8.78 9.20
CA LYS A 98 -6.91 -9.19 8.86
C LYS A 98 -6.93 -9.93 7.53
N LEU A 99 -6.12 -9.53 6.56
CA LEU A 99 -6.12 -10.13 5.23
C LEU A 99 -5.85 -11.64 5.27
N LYS A 100 -4.95 -12.08 6.16
CA LYS A 100 -4.63 -13.49 6.38
C LYS A 100 -5.80 -14.36 6.83
N SER A 101 -6.85 -13.77 7.41
CA SER A 101 -8.06 -14.49 7.81
C SER A 101 -8.95 -14.86 6.64
N PHE A 102 -8.70 -14.26 5.47
CA PHE A 102 -9.51 -14.46 4.28
C PHE A 102 -8.77 -15.18 3.15
N PHE A 103 -7.43 -15.17 3.18
CA PHE A 103 -6.61 -15.71 2.10
C PHE A 103 -5.57 -16.72 2.63
N PRO A 104 -5.41 -17.88 1.99
CA PRO A 104 -6.12 -18.44 0.83
C PRO A 104 -7.39 -19.24 1.18
N PHE A 105 -7.86 -19.19 2.40
CA PHE A 105 -8.84 -20.15 2.93
C PHE A 105 -10.17 -19.48 3.28
N TRP A 106 -11.16 -19.73 2.44
CA TRP A 106 -12.56 -19.33 2.58
C TRP A 106 -13.26 -19.80 3.85
N LYS A 107 -12.68 -20.74 4.61
CA LYS A 107 -13.31 -21.38 5.76
C LYS A 107 -13.53 -20.44 6.95
N GLU A 108 -12.72 -19.39 7.06
CA GLU A 108 -12.79 -18.45 8.18
C GLU A 108 -13.56 -17.15 7.87
N CYS A 109 -14.05 -17.00 6.64
CA CYS A 109 -14.84 -15.83 6.28
C CYS A 109 -16.25 -15.92 6.84
N PRO A 110 -16.71 -14.97 7.69
CA PRO A 110 -18.08 -14.96 8.21
C PRO A 110 -19.10 -14.96 7.07
N MET A 111 -20.01 -15.92 7.08
CA MET A 111 -20.96 -16.19 6.01
C MET A 111 -21.82 -14.97 5.60
N LYS A 112 -22.11 -14.06 6.54
CA LYS A 112 -22.97 -12.88 6.31
C LYS A 112 -22.38 -11.82 5.35
N HIS A 113 -21.07 -11.85 5.08
CA HIS A 113 -20.38 -10.78 4.34
C HIS A 113 -19.62 -11.27 3.11
N ARG A 114 -19.84 -12.51 2.67
CA ARG A 114 -19.01 -13.17 1.63
C ARG A 114 -18.87 -12.39 0.32
N LYS A 115 -19.94 -11.80 -0.22
CA LYS A 115 -19.84 -11.13 -1.55
C LYS A 115 -19.17 -9.76 -1.50
N ALA A 116 -19.60 -8.88 -0.59
CA ALA A 116 -19.04 -7.54 -0.50
C ALA A 116 -17.61 -7.54 0.08
N SER A 117 -17.37 -8.38 1.08
CA SER A 117 -16.02 -8.53 1.66
C SER A 117 -15.02 -9.12 0.67
N PHE A 118 -15.45 -10.08 -0.15
CA PHE A 118 -14.59 -10.70 -1.16
C PHE A 118 -14.13 -9.70 -2.23
N SER A 119 -15.04 -8.90 -2.73
CA SER A 119 -14.72 -7.84 -3.69
C SER A 119 -13.66 -6.88 -3.13
N ASN A 120 -13.86 -6.41 -1.90
CA ASN A 120 -12.91 -5.49 -1.25
C ASN A 120 -11.53 -6.13 -0.99
N ILE A 121 -11.49 -7.41 -0.60
CA ILE A 121 -10.24 -8.15 -0.38
C ILE A 121 -9.50 -8.34 -1.69
N TRP A 122 -10.20 -8.73 -2.76
CA TRP A 122 -9.62 -8.86 -4.08
C TRP A 122 -9.07 -7.53 -4.60
N PHE A 123 -9.80 -6.43 -4.41
CA PHE A 123 -9.32 -5.09 -4.74
C PHE A 123 -8.05 -4.73 -3.97
N CYS A 124 -8.00 -4.97 -2.67
CA CYS A 124 -6.79 -4.70 -1.88
C CYS A 124 -5.61 -5.55 -2.34
N TYR A 125 -5.82 -6.82 -2.67
CA TYR A 125 -4.78 -7.68 -3.22
C TYR A 125 -4.27 -7.17 -4.57
N ALA A 126 -5.16 -6.89 -5.50
CA ALA A 126 -4.80 -6.37 -6.83
C ALA A 126 -4.06 -5.03 -6.74
N HIS A 127 -4.52 -4.13 -5.85
CA HIS A 127 -3.82 -2.86 -5.61
C HIS A 127 -2.46 -3.04 -4.95
N THR A 128 -2.28 -4.02 -4.05
CA THR A 128 -0.98 -4.33 -3.45
C THR A 128 0.02 -4.79 -4.50
N VAL A 129 -0.40 -5.66 -5.42
CA VAL A 129 0.44 -6.12 -6.53
C VAL A 129 0.75 -4.97 -7.49
N GLY A 130 -0.27 -4.22 -7.92
CA GLY A 130 -0.09 -3.06 -8.80
C GLY A 130 0.79 -1.96 -8.19
N ALA A 131 0.71 -1.76 -6.88
CA ALA A 131 1.59 -0.84 -6.18
C ALA A 131 3.05 -1.31 -6.19
N ALA A 132 3.32 -2.61 -5.98
CA ALA A 132 4.67 -3.15 -6.05
C ALA A 132 5.29 -2.92 -7.44
N GLU A 133 4.55 -3.19 -8.50
CA GLU A 133 4.98 -2.93 -9.88
C GLU A 133 5.20 -1.43 -10.16
N THR A 134 4.36 -0.57 -9.60
CA THR A 134 4.50 0.89 -9.74
C THR A 134 5.77 1.37 -9.04
N PHE A 135 6.04 0.90 -7.81
CA PHE A 135 7.27 1.21 -7.10
C PHE A 135 8.51 0.74 -7.85
N GLU A 136 8.50 -0.46 -8.38
CA GLU A 136 9.61 -1.00 -9.17
C GLU A 136 9.90 -0.11 -10.38
N LYS A 137 8.89 0.20 -11.17
CA LYS A 137 9.02 1.06 -12.35
C LYS A 137 9.53 2.45 -12.01
N GLU A 138 8.98 3.08 -10.97
CA GLU A 138 9.36 4.42 -10.56
C GLU A 138 10.82 4.48 -10.09
N ILE A 139 11.23 3.55 -9.23
CA ILE A 139 12.62 3.45 -8.77
C ILE A 139 13.57 3.24 -9.94
N MET A 140 13.25 2.35 -10.88
CA MET A 140 14.08 2.11 -12.05
C MET A 140 14.16 3.32 -12.97
N THR A 141 13.07 4.04 -13.16
CA THR A 141 13.03 5.24 -14.00
C THR A 141 13.91 6.34 -13.42
N ILE A 142 13.76 6.65 -12.12
CA ILE A 142 14.56 7.68 -11.44
C ILE A 142 16.02 7.29 -11.43
N ALA A 143 16.32 6.02 -11.10
CA ALA A 143 17.68 5.54 -11.03
C ALA A 143 18.40 5.58 -12.40
N ASN A 144 17.71 5.25 -13.48
CA ASN A 144 18.29 5.31 -14.83
C ASN A 144 18.46 6.75 -15.34
N ASN A 145 17.60 7.68 -14.93
CA ASN A 145 17.74 9.09 -15.29
C ASN A 145 18.93 9.73 -14.54
N SER A 146 19.16 9.37 -13.29
CA SER A 146 20.29 9.86 -12.52
C SER A 146 21.67 9.43 -13.08
N ASP A 147 21.72 8.32 -13.82
CA ASP A 147 22.97 7.90 -14.50
C ASP A 147 23.25 8.72 -15.77
N LYS A 148 22.25 9.36 -16.38
CA LYS A 148 22.42 10.20 -17.57
C LYS A 148 22.91 11.61 -17.23
N ASP A 149 22.65 12.08 -16.03
CA ASP A 149 23.02 13.42 -15.56
C ASP A 149 24.40 13.46 -14.91
N ASN A 150 25.09 12.34 -14.78
CA ASN A 150 26.47 12.24 -14.30
C ASN A 150 27.45 12.33 -15.46
N TRP A 151 27.79 13.56 -15.79
CA TRP A 151 28.90 13.88 -16.69
C TRP A 151 29.78 15.00 -16.15
#